data_7069c1f43fd25982fad807c4d7bc03ae
#
_entry.id   7069c1f43fd25982fad807c4d7bc03ae
#
_cell.length_a   1.000
_cell.length_b   1.000
_cell.length_c   1.000
_cell.angle_alpha   90.00
_cell.angle_beta   90.00
_cell.angle_gamma   90.00
#
_symmetry.space_group_name_H-M   'P 1'
#
loop_
_entity.id
_entity.type
_entity.pdbx_description
1 polymer ?
#
loop_
_entity_poly.entity_id
_entity_poly.type
_entity_poly.pdbx_seq_one_letter_code
_entity_poly.pdbx_strand_id
1 'polypeptide(L)'
;MNRFFASYLLLLSWAAASVPAPAIQNDRVIACEETVSPAAVESPGEGLPNATVFLNDAVVSRTPDGGRPVTLTVRRGDVIFRGPKDGRIEASGGTEVRLVRVDILGAGSKATWGRAGLAPDYRLLFENGYVRVYNIFVAAGTSEPQHTHHNRVVVCLSGAQMRHILPDGSVQDSSLRTGDCLWRPGQTHIGTNVGRTDLWVIAVEPKGFSPGP
;
A
#
# COMPACT_ATOMS: atom_id res chain seq x y z
N MET A 1 -43.33 -43.90 29.13
CA MET A 1 -42.30 -42.86 29.40
C MET A 1 -41.53 -42.61 28.09
N ASN A 2 -41.97 -41.63 27.27
CA ASN A 2 -41.32 -41.26 26.02
C ASN A 2 -40.41 -40.05 26.28
N ARG A 3 -39.11 -40.27 26.06
CA ARG A 3 -38.12 -39.19 26.10
C ARG A 3 -37.92 -38.63 24.67
N PHE A 4 -38.35 -37.39 24.45
CA PHE A 4 -38.04 -36.66 23.23
C PHE A 4 -36.62 -36.09 23.37
N PHE A 5 -35.69 -36.50 22.49
CA PHE A 5 -34.41 -35.84 22.29
C PHE A 5 -34.60 -34.71 21.29
N ALA A 6 -34.48 -33.46 21.76
CA ALA A 6 -34.41 -32.29 20.88
C ALA A 6 -32.96 -32.14 20.38
N SER A 7 -32.77 -32.37 19.10
CA SER A 7 -31.50 -32.06 18.42
C SER A 7 -31.45 -30.58 18.06
N TYR A 8 -30.59 -29.85 18.77
CA TYR A 8 -30.28 -28.45 18.37
C TYR A 8 -29.29 -28.48 17.21
N LEU A 9 -29.78 -28.09 16.02
CA LEU A 9 -28.96 -27.82 14.87
C LEU A 9 -28.32 -26.42 15.05
N LEU A 10 -27.03 -26.36 15.38
CA LEU A 10 -26.27 -25.11 15.35
C LEU A 10 -26.06 -24.74 13.87
N LEU A 11 -26.83 -23.78 13.37
CA LEU A 11 -26.57 -23.12 12.10
C LEU A 11 -25.38 -22.18 12.32
N LEU A 12 -24.17 -22.61 11.99
CA LEU A 12 -23.03 -21.75 11.82
C LEU A 12 -23.25 -20.88 10.56
N SER A 13 -23.75 -19.67 10.75
CA SER A 13 -23.78 -18.67 9.68
C SER A 13 -22.33 -18.23 9.38
N TRP A 14 -21.79 -18.71 8.29
CA TRP A 14 -20.61 -18.10 7.71
C TRP A 14 -21.00 -16.74 7.15
N ALA A 15 -20.68 -15.68 7.88
CA ALA A 15 -20.69 -14.35 7.30
C ALA A 15 -19.60 -14.33 6.23
N ALA A 16 -19.99 -14.26 4.98
CA ALA A 16 -19.05 -13.98 3.90
C ALA A 16 -18.40 -12.63 4.21
N ALA A 17 -17.06 -12.62 4.37
CA ALA A 17 -16.34 -11.39 4.52
C ALA A 17 -16.65 -10.49 3.30
N SER A 18 -17.25 -9.34 3.53
CA SER A 18 -17.50 -8.37 2.46
C SER A 18 -16.15 -7.89 1.94
N VAL A 19 -15.95 -7.99 0.62
CA VAL A 19 -14.76 -7.41 -0.02
C VAL A 19 -14.83 -5.90 0.23
N PRO A 20 -13.81 -5.27 0.85
CA PRO A 20 -13.84 -3.84 1.11
C PRO A 20 -13.90 -3.07 -0.21
N ALA A 21 -14.69 -1.99 -0.23
CA ALA A 21 -14.72 -1.10 -1.38
C ALA A 21 -13.32 -0.51 -1.61
N PRO A 22 -12.83 -0.44 -2.87
CA PRO A 22 -11.51 0.10 -3.14
C PRO A 22 -11.46 1.60 -2.80
N ALA A 23 -10.39 2.03 -2.12
CA ALA A 23 -10.09 3.44 -1.88
C ALA A 23 -9.65 4.13 -3.17
N ILE A 24 -9.01 3.39 -4.09
CA ILE A 24 -8.60 3.83 -5.42
C ILE A 24 -8.94 2.74 -6.42
N GLN A 25 -9.57 3.14 -7.53
CA GLN A 25 -9.76 2.29 -8.70
C GLN A 25 -9.60 3.13 -9.96
N ASN A 26 -8.61 2.80 -10.79
CA ASN A 26 -8.37 3.43 -12.08
C ASN A 26 -7.82 2.40 -13.08
N ASP A 27 -7.34 2.84 -14.25
CA ASP A 27 -6.77 1.99 -15.30
C ASP A 27 -5.39 1.38 -14.96
N ARG A 28 -4.82 1.72 -13.82
CA ARG A 28 -3.46 1.34 -13.42
C ARG A 28 -3.41 0.48 -12.17
N VAL A 29 -4.28 0.78 -11.21
CA VAL A 29 -4.26 0.15 -9.89
C VAL A 29 -5.66 0.02 -9.30
N ILE A 30 -5.81 -0.97 -8.42
CA ILE A 30 -6.88 -1.05 -7.44
C ILE A 30 -6.21 -1.03 -6.08
N ALA A 31 -6.54 -0.07 -5.20
CA ALA A 31 -6.01 -0.03 -3.85
C ALA A 31 -7.13 -0.15 -2.82
N CYS A 32 -6.98 -1.11 -1.91
CA CYS A 32 -7.92 -1.40 -0.83
C CYS A 32 -7.22 -1.29 0.51
N GLU A 33 -7.83 -0.55 1.45
CA GLU A 33 -7.47 -0.65 2.87
C GLU A 33 -8.22 -1.83 3.47
N GLU A 34 -7.54 -2.63 4.26
CA GLU A 34 -8.09 -3.84 4.87
C GLU A 34 -7.59 -4.03 6.28
N THR A 35 -8.49 -4.56 7.12
CA THR A 35 -8.20 -5.02 8.47
C THR A 35 -8.41 -6.53 8.52
N VAL A 36 -7.35 -7.27 8.78
CA VAL A 36 -7.36 -8.73 8.89
C VAL A 36 -7.33 -9.11 10.38
N SER A 37 -8.42 -9.70 10.86
CA SER A 37 -8.52 -10.16 12.24
C SER A 37 -7.53 -11.29 12.55
N PRO A 38 -7.13 -11.51 13.82
CA PRO A 38 -6.27 -12.62 14.20
C PRO A 38 -6.78 -13.96 13.66
N ALA A 39 -5.86 -14.79 13.13
CA ALA A 39 -6.12 -16.07 12.48
C ALA A 39 -7.02 -16.00 11.23
N ALA A 40 -7.31 -14.80 10.73
CA ALA A 40 -8.01 -14.61 9.46
C ALA A 40 -7.02 -14.39 8.32
N VAL A 41 -7.53 -14.48 7.09
CA VAL A 41 -6.81 -14.24 5.84
C VAL A 41 -7.39 -12.99 5.19
N GLU A 42 -6.55 -12.16 4.58
CA GLU A 42 -7.00 -11.00 3.82
C GLU A 42 -8.04 -11.37 2.76
N SER A 43 -8.84 -10.41 2.34
CA SER A 43 -9.84 -10.61 1.30
C SER A 43 -9.22 -11.11 0.00
N PRO A 44 -9.93 -11.96 -0.78
CA PRO A 44 -9.42 -12.41 -2.07
C PRO A 44 -9.16 -11.21 -2.98
N GLY A 45 -7.97 -11.17 -3.57
CA GLY A 45 -7.64 -10.24 -4.65
C GLY A 45 -7.94 -10.85 -6.01
N GLU A 46 -7.73 -10.05 -7.05
CA GLU A 46 -7.93 -10.45 -8.46
C GLU A 46 -6.85 -11.42 -8.99
N GLY A 47 -5.95 -11.94 -8.15
CA GLY A 47 -4.79 -12.71 -8.59
C GLY A 47 -3.78 -11.86 -9.36
N LEU A 48 -3.75 -10.57 -9.10
CA LEU A 48 -2.84 -9.60 -9.70
C LEU A 48 -1.55 -9.48 -8.88
N PRO A 49 -0.43 -9.09 -9.53
CA PRO A 49 0.74 -8.67 -8.78
C PRO A 49 0.39 -7.47 -7.90
N ASN A 50 0.86 -7.44 -6.66
CA ASN A 50 0.52 -6.35 -5.75
C ASN A 50 1.66 -5.99 -4.80
N ALA A 51 1.60 -4.75 -4.28
CA ALA A 51 2.40 -4.28 -3.17
C ALA A 51 1.47 -4.09 -1.95
N THR A 52 1.79 -4.76 -0.85
CA THR A 52 1.05 -4.65 0.41
C THR A 52 1.85 -3.83 1.39
N VAL A 53 1.31 -2.68 1.79
CA VAL A 53 1.89 -1.75 2.78
C VAL A 53 1.25 -2.01 4.14
N PHE A 54 2.06 -2.29 5.17
CA PHE A 54 1.56 -2.52 6.52
C PHE A 54 1.40 -1.21 7.30
N LEU A 55 0.24 -1.05 7.94
CA LEU A 55 -0.11 0.17 8.70
C LEU A 55 0.15 0.01 10.20
N ASN A 56 0.47 -1.19 10.68
CA ASN A 56 0.87 -1.49 12.05
C ASN A 56 1.88 -2.64 12.10
N ASP A 57 2.52 -2.79 13.25
CA ASP A 57 3.40 -3.94 13.52
C ASP A 57 2.53 -5.20 13.70
N ALA A 58 2.94 -6.30 13.10
CA ALA A 58 2.20 -7.56 13.16
C ALA A 58 3.08 -8.78 12.86
N VAL A 59 2.53 -9.96 13.13
CA VAL A 59 3.07 -11.23 12.64
C VAL A 59 2.12 -11.78 11.59
N VAL A 60 2.63 -12.04 10.41
CA VAL A 60 1.85 -12.49 9.26
C VAL A 60 2.46 -13.76 8.67
N SER A 61 1.63 -14.56 8.02
CA SER A 61 2.06 -15.67 7.18
C SER A 61 1.67 -15.41 5.73
N ARG A 62 2.50 -15.85 4.81
CA ARG A 62 2.21 -15.90 3.37
C ARG A 62 2.78 -17.16 2.75
N THR A 63 2.17 -17.63 1.68
CA THR A 63 2.67 -18.76 0.91
C THR A 63 3.18 -18.26 -0.44
N PRO A 64 4.51 -18.26 -0.71
CA PRO A 64 5.04 -17.97 -2.04
C PRO A 64 4.56 -19.00 -3.07
N ASP A 65 4.55 -18.62 -4.36
CA ASP A 65 4.19 -19.54 -5.45
C ASP A 65 5.03 -20.82 -5.39
N GLY A 66 4.37 -21.98 -5.35
CA GLY A 66 5.01 -23.30 -5.24
C GLY A 66 5.78 -23.56 -3.94
N GLY A 67 5.74 -22.62 -2.97
CA GLY A 67 6.49 -22.69 -1.73
C GLY A 67 5.67 -23.19 -0.54
N ARG A 68 6.30 -23.14 0.64
CA ARG A 68 5.65 -23.40 1.94
C ARG A 68 5.29 -22.06 2.61
N PRO A 69 4.30 -22.04 3.51
CA PRO A 69 4.00 -20.86 4.31
C PRO A 69 5.25 -20.34 5.04
N VAL A 70 5.44 -19.03 4.99
CA VAL A 70 6.53 -18.32 5.66
C VAL A 70 5.92 -17.31 6.62
N THR A 71 6.32 -17.40 7.90
CA THR A 71 5.93 -16.42 8.91
C THR A 71 6.92 -15.27 8.94
N LEU A 72 6.42 -14.04 8.96
CA LEU A 72 7.19 -12.81 8.95
C LEU A 72 6.71 -11.90 10.07
N THR A 73 7.65 -11.23 10.74
CA THR A 73 7.35 -10.07 11.57
C THR A 73 7.46 -8.84 10.69
N VAL A 74 6.38 -8.12 10.55
CA VAL A 74 6.30 -6.87 9.79
C VAL A 74 6.16 -5.69 10.73
N ARG A 75 6.69 -4.55 10.31
CA ARG A 75 6.55 -3.28 11.00
C ARG A 75 5.70 -2.32 10.18
N ARG A 76 5.13 -1.36 10.84
CA ARG A 76 4.46 -0.25 10.17
C ARG A 76 5.39 0.39 9.14
N GLY A 77 4.91 0.51 7.90
CA GLY A 77 5.68 1.01 6.75
C GLY A 77 6.47 -0.04 5.99
N ASP A 78 6.51 -1.28 6.46
CA ASP A 78 7.06 -2.38 5.65
C ASP A 78 6.16 -2.64 4.44
N VAL A 79 6.79 -3.10 3.36
CA VAL A 79 6.09 -3.42 2.11
C VAL A 79 6.51 -4.80 1.63
N ILE A 80 5.52 -5.64 1.34
CA ILE A 80 5.73 -6.95 0.71
C ILE A 80 5.18 -6.88 -0.72
N PHE A 81 5.99 -7.26 -1.70
CA PHE A 81 5.51 -7.52 -3.05
C PHE A 81 5.09 -8.98 -3.18
N ARG A 82 3.96 -9.20 -3.85
CA ARG A 82 3.45 -10.53 -4.17
C ARG A 82 3.16 -10.63 -5.66
N GLY A 83 3.62 -11.73 -6.26
CA GLY A 83 3.29 -12.10 -7.62
C GLY A 83 1.84 -12.61 -7.75
N PRO A 84 1.34 -12.80 -8.98
CA PRO A 84 -0.05 -13.23 -9.23
C PRO A 84 -0.43 -14.59 -8.61
N LYS A 85 0.56 -15.44 -8.35
CA LYS A 85 0.36 -16.79 -7.80
C LYS A 85 0.72 -16.91 -6.33
N ASP A 86 1.25 -15.85 -5.73
CA ASP A 86 1.57 -15.86 -4.31
C ASP A 86 0.28 -15.92 -3.47
N GLY A 87 0.35 -16.63 -2.34
CA GLY A 87 -0.75 -16.72 -1.38
C GLY A 87 -1.06 -15.39 -0.73
N ARG A 88 -2.24 -15.32 -0.15
CA ARG A 88 -2.74 -14.17 0.61
C ARG A 88 -1.99 -13.99 1.93
N ILE A 89 -2.10 -12.80 2.51
CA ILE A 89 -1.62 -12.52 3.86
C ILE A 89 -2.61 -13.11 4.87
N GLU A 90 -2.09 -13.82 5.84
CA GLU A 90 -2.79 -14.35 7.01
C GLU A 90 -2.25 -13.67 8.26
N ALA A 91 -3.12 -13.20 9.14
CA ALA A 91 -2.76 -12.69 10.45
C ALA A 91 -2.44 -13.85 11.40
N SER A 92 -1.17 -14.28 11.46
CA SER A 92 -0.73 -15.46 12.23
C SER A 92 -0.31 -15.14 13.66
N GLY A 93 -0.20 -13.87 14.03
CA GLY A 93 -0.02 -13.41 15.40
C GLY A 93 -1.35 -13.18 16.12
N GLY A 94 -1.29 -12.85 17.41
CA GLY A 94 -2.47 -12.48 18.21
C GLY A 94 -3.00 -11.06 17.92
N THR A 95 -2.42 -10.33 16.97
CA THR A 95 -2.73 -8.93 16.66
C THR A 95 -3.47 -8.83 15.33
N GLU A 96 -4.40 -7.90 15.26
CA GLU A 96 -5.03 -7.45 14.02
C GLU A 96 -3.97 -6.87 13.07
N VAL A 97 -4.10 -7.16 11.79
CA VAL A 97 -3.22 -6.63 10.73
C VAL A 97 -3.99 -5.60 9.93
N ARG A 98 -3.50 -4.35 9.93
CA ARG A 98 -4.01 -3.30 9.07
C ARG A 98 -3.04 -3.10 7.90
N LEU A 99 -3.57 -3.08 6.70
CA LEU A 99 -2.76 -2.98 5.49
C LEU A 99 -3.47 -2.21 4.37
N VAL A 100 -2.68 -1.72 3.42
CA VAL A 100 -3.18 -1.26 2.12
C VAL A 100 -2.60 -2.20 1.06
N ARG A 101 -3.46 -2.89 0.34
CA ARG A 101 -3.09 -3.68 -0.83
C ARG A 101 -3.25 -2.82 -2.09
N VAL A 102 -2.19 -2.75 -2.89
CA VAL A 102 -2.16 -2.04 -4.18
C VAL A 102 -1.97 -3.07 -5.28
N ASP A 103 -3.06 -3.51 -5.90
CA ASP A 103 -3.07 -4.41 -7.04
C ASP A 103 -2.67 -3.65 -8.31
N ILE A 104 -1.78 -4.24 -9.11
CA ILE A 104 -1.20 -3.62 -10.31
C ILE A 104 -1.85 -4.21 -11.56
N LEU A 105 -2.54 -3.37 -12.34
CA LEU A 105 -3.28 -3.79 -13.54
C LEU A 105 -2.37 -3.93 -14.77
N GLY A 106 -1.17 -3.35 -14.74
CA GLY A 106 -0.22 -3.37 -15.85
C GLY A 106 0.52 -4.70 -16.01
N ALA A 107 0.88 -5.03 -17.23
CA ALA A 107 1.68 -6.21 -17.57
C ALA A 107 3.12 -6.17 -17.05
N GLY A 108 3.52 -5.07 -16.42
CA GLY A 108 4.88 -4.83 -15.97
C GLY A 108 5.78 -4.24 -17.06
N SER A 109 7.04 -4.00 -16.72
CA SER A 109 8.05 -3.41 -17.60
C SER A 109 9.45 -3.88 -17.22
N LYS A 110 10.31 -4.09 -18.20
CA LYS A 110 11.74 -4.36 -17.97
C LYS A 110 12.54 -3.08 -17.67
N ALA A 111 11.94 -1.91 -17.81
CA ALA A 111 12.61 -0.65 -17.51
C ALA A 111 13.02 -0.59 -16.03
N THR A 112 14.24 -0.17 -15.78
CA THR A 112 14.76 0.08 -14.44
C THR A 112 14.84 1.58 -14.22
N TRP A 113 14.14 2.08 -13.22
CA TRP A 113 14.12 3.50 -12.88
C TRP A 113 15.13 3.84 -11.77
N GLY A 114 15.42 2.86 -10.88
CA GLY A 114 16.32 3.07 -9.74
C GLY A 114 15.93 4.28 -8.92
N ARG A 115 16.90 5.17 -8.70
CA ARG A 115 16.68 6.44 -8.00
C ARG A 115 16.43 7.63 -8.95
N ALA A 116 16.32 7.39 -10.25
CA ALA A 116 16.13 8.48 -11.20
C ALA A 116 14.89 9.33 -10.84
N GLY A 117 15.09 10.63 -10.79
CA GLY A 117 14.06 11.61 -10.45
C GLY A 117 13.75 11.77 -8.96
N LEU A 118 14.09 10.81 -8.11
CA LEU A 118 13.76 10.89 -6.68
C LEU A 118 14.63 11.91 -5.93
N ALA A 119 14.08 12.54 -4.90
CA ALA A 119 14.84 13.38 -3.99
C ALA A 119 15.95 12.54 -3.30
N PRO A 120 17.10 13.17 -2.93
CA PRO A 120 18.24 12.47 -2.34
C PRO A 120 17.90 11.67 -1.09
N ASP A 121 17.02 12.21 -0.25
CA ASP A 121 16.65 11.63 1.05
C ASP A 121 15.59 10.52 0.95
N TYR A 122 15.01 10.30 -0.23
CA TYR A 122 14.05 9.22 -0.42
C TYR A 122 14.75 7.88 -0.42
N ARG A 123 14.25 6.97 0.41
CA ARG A 123 14.80 5.62 0.50
C ARG A 123 14.08 4.69 -0.46
N LEU A 124 14.74 4.28 -1.54
CA LEU A 124 14.25 3.19 -2.39
C LEU A 124 14.18 1.92 -1.54
N LEU A 125 12.97 1.34 -1.41
CA LEU A 125 12.75 0.08 -0.70
C LEU A 125 13.06 -1.09 -1.61
N PHE A 126 12.43 -1.12 -2.76
CA PHE A 126 12.72 -2.07 -3.85
C PHE A 126 12.15 -1.58 -5.19
N GLU A 127 12.62 -2.23 -6.23
CA GLU A 127 12.08 -2.11 -7.58
C GLU A 127 12.07 -3.49 -8.24
N ASN A 128 11.00 -3.78 -8.99
CA ASN A 128 10.90 -4.97 -9.82
C ASN A 128 10.20 -4.66 -11.15
N GLY A 129 9.79 -5.67 -11.90
CA GLY A 129 9.11 -5.49 -13.18
C GLY A 129 7.73 -4.82 -13.09
N TYR A 130 7.11 -4.74 -11.94
CA TYR A 130 5.75 -4.24 -11.76
C TYR A 130 5.68 -2.89 -11.05
N VAL A 131 6.59 -2.64 -10.11
CA VAL A 131 6.56 -1.45 -9.27
C VAL A 131 7.96 -0.93 -8.94
N ARG A 132 8.04 0.38 -8.65
CA ARG A 132 9.09 1.01 -7.85
C ARG A 132 8.46 1.47 -6.55
N VAL A 133 9.02 1.07 -5.40
CA VAL A 133 8.49 1.41 -4.07
C VAL A 133 9.56 2.12 -3.27
N TYR A 134 9.22 3.24 -2.67
CA TYR A 134 10.13 4.03 -1.85
C TYR A 134 9.43 4.69 -0.68
N ASN A 135 10.22 4.97 0.35
CA ASN A 135 9.82 5.67 1.55
C ASN A 135 10.18 7.15 1.42
N ILE A 136 9.25 8.02 1.77
CA ILE A 136 9.38 9.47 1.82
C ILE A 136 9.26 9.90 3.27
N PHE A 137 10.23 10.67 3.74
CA PHE A 137 10.17 11.31 5.04
C PHE A 137 10.58 12.77 4.88
N VAL A 138 9.71 13.70 5.27
CA VAL A 138 9.97 15.14 5.21
C VAL A 138 9.67 15.75 6.57
N ALA A 139 10.72 16.14 7.27
CA ALA A 139 10.58 16.73 8.60
C ALA A 139 9.77 18.03 8.55
N ALA A 140 9.06 18.34 9.62
CA ALA A 140 8.31 19.59 9.75
C ALA A 140 9.21 20.80 9.52
N GLY A 141 8.75 21.74 8.71
CA GLY A 141 9.48 22.97 8.37
C GLY A 141 10.62 22.80 7.38
N THR A 142 10.84 21.61 6.79
CA THR A 142 11.91 21.37 5.82
C THR A 142 11.41 21.33 4.39
N SER A 143 12.32 21.60 3.45
CA SER A 143 12.08 21.54 2.00
C SER A 143 12.94 20.49 1.35
N GLU A 144 12.39 19.86 0.34
CA GLU A 144 13.08 18.94 -0.56
C GLU A 144 13.59 19.70 -1.78
N PRO A 145 14.71 19.30 -2.40
CA PRO A 145 15.12 19.85 -3.68
C PRO A 145 14.13 19.47 -4.77
N GLN A 146 14.21 20.14 -5.93
CA GLN A 146 13.40 19.76 -7.09
C GLN A 146 13.63 18.31 -7.47
N HIS A 147 12.54 17.56 -7.60
CA HIS A 147 12.55 16.14 -7.93
C HIS A 147 11.31 15.78 -8.76
N THR A 148 11.28 14.55 -9.28
CA THR A 148 10.21 14.07 -10.18
C THR A 148 9.66 12.74 -9.70
N HIS A 149 8.34 12.64 -9.69
CA HIS A 149 7.62 11.38 -9.45
C HIS A 149 6.94 10.88 -10.72
N HIS A 150 6.82 9.58 -10.87
CA HIS A 150 5.82 8.98 -11.74
C HIS A 150 4.45 8.94 -11.07
N ASN A 151 3.42 8.53 -11.84
CA ASN A 151 2.10 8.24 -11.27
C ASN A 151 2.24 7.23 -10.13
N ARG A 152 1.59 7.47 -8.99
CA ARG A 152 1.80 6.66 -7.79
C ARG A 152 0.59 6.60 -6.87
N VAL A 153 0.51 5.52 -6.12
CA VAL A 153 -0.28 5.45 -4.89
C VAL A 153 0.59 5.95 -3.75
N VAL A 154 0.06 6.87 -2.94
CA VAL A 154 0.67 7.36 -1.71
C VAL A 154 -0.11 6.82 -0.54
N VAL A 155 0.55 6.05 0.33
CA VAL A 155 -0.01 5.54 1.59
C VAL A 155 0.59 6.36 2.73
N CYS A 156 -0.25 7.14 3.40
CA CYS A 156 0.20 8.10 4.41
C CYS A 156 0.27 7.46 5.79
N LEU A 157 1.48 7.30 6.31
CA LEU A 157 1.72 6.78 7.64
C LEU A 157 1.71 7.89 8.70
N SER A 158 2.23 9.08 8.37
CA SER A 158 2.13 10.28 9.20
C SER A 158 1.83 11.47 8.30
N GLY A 159 0.74 12.17 8.59
CA GLY A 159 0.26 13.28 7.75
C GLY A 159 0.94 14.60 8.05
N ALA A 160 0.95 15.48 7.05
CA ALA A 160 1.50 16.83 7.13
C ALA A 160 0.78 17.78 6.18
N GLN A 161 1.10 19.06 6.30
CA GLN A 161 0.72 20.10 5.33
C GLN A 161 1.89 20.34 4.38
N MET A 162 1.67 20.07 3.10
CA MET A 162 2.70 20.18 2.09
C MET A 162 2.40 21.32 1.13
N ARG A 163 3.43 22.06 0.80
CA ARG A 163 3.45 23.06 -0.27
C ARG A 163 4.36 22.58 -1.39
N HIS A 164 3.83 22.53 -2.61
CA HIS A 164 4.58 22.15 -3.79
C HIS A 164 4.73 23.36 -4.70
N ILE A 165 5.96 23.63 -5.14
CA ILE A 165 6.26 24.67 -6.14
C ILE A 165 6.59 23.95 -7.44
N LEU A 166 5.80 24.18 -8.47
CA LEU A 166 5.96 23.56 -9.79
C LEU A 166 7.03 24.30 -10.61
N PRO A 167 7.53 23.71 -11.71
CA PRO A 167 8.55 24.34 -12.56
C PRO A 167 8.11 25.67 -13.17
N ASP A 168 6.81 25.90 -13.35
CA ASP A 168 6.24 27.15 -13.84
C ASP A 168 6.07 28.20 -12.72
N GLY A 169 6.48 27.91 -11.51
CA GLY A 169 6.35 28.77 -10.34
C GLY A 169 4.99 28.72 -9.65
N SER A 170 4.03 27.98 -10.17
CA SER A 170 2.74 27.82 -9.51
C SER A 170 2.87 27.04 -8.19
N VAL A 171 1.97 27.34 -7.24
CA VAL A 171 1.99 26.78 -5.90
C VAL A 171 0.75 25.91 -5.68
N GLN A 172 0.96 24.71 -5.16
CA GLN A 172 -0.09 23.78 -4.79
C GLN A 172 0.06 23.38 -3.32
N ASP A 173 -0.91 23.75 -2.49
CA ASP A 173 -0.97 23.30 -1.09
C ASP A 173 -1.81 22.03 -0.98
N SER A 174 -1.37 21.10 -0.14
CA SER A 174 -2.09 19.87 0.15
C SER A 174 -1.97 19.51 1.62
N SER A 175 -3.04 18.91 2.15
CA SER A 175 -3.06 18.34 3.49
C SER A 175 -3.19 16.83 3.36
N LEU A 176 -2.24 16.09 3.96
CA LEU A 176 -2.30 14.65 4.07
C LEU A 176 -2.60 14.28 5.53
N ARG A 177 -3.42 13.26 5.71
CA ARG A 177 -3.77 12.72 7.03
C ARG A 177 -3.20 11.32 7.17
N THR A 178 -2.86 10.95 8.39
CA THR A 178 -2.51 9.55 8.68
C THR A 178 -3.65 8.63 8.27
N GLY A 179 -3.36 7.60 7.50
CA GLY A 179 -4.33 6.67 6.94
C GLY A 179 -4.79 7.01 5.52
N ASP A 180 -4.48 8.21 4.99
CA ASP A 180 -4.85 8.53 3.61
C ASP A 180 -4.17 7.56 2.63
N CYS A 181 -4.97 7.05 1.67
CA CYS A 181 -4.52 6.30 0.51
C CYS A 181 -4.95 7.05 -0.75
N LEU A 182 -3.99 7.66 -1.47
CA LEU A 182 -4.27 8.63 -2.52
C LEU A 182 -3.55 8.29 -3.82
N TRP A 183 -4.25 8.45 -4.95
CA TRP A 183 -3.61 8.49 -6.26
C TRP A 183 -3.01 9.87 -6.51
N ARG A 184 -1.75 9.90 -6.92
CA ARG A 184 -1.04 11.12 -7.32
C ARG A 184 -0.47 10.93 -8.73
N PRO A 185 -0.81 11.83 -9.68
CA PRO A 185 -0.20 11.82 -11.00
C PRO A 185 1.29 12.15 -10.92
N GLY A 186 2.01 11.83 -11.99
CA GLY A 186 3.42 12.21 -12.15
C GLY A 186 3.59 13.73 -12.10
N GLN A 187 4.63 14.18 -11.42
CA GLN A 187 4.85 15.63 -11.22
C GLN A 187 6.31 15.90 -10.88
N THR A 188 6.82 17.01 -11.44
CA THR A 188 8.10 17.62 -11.01
C THR A 188 7.79 18.79 -10.09
N HIS A 189 8.43 18.86 -8.92
CA HIS A 189 8.19 19.93 -7.96
C HIS A 189 9.33 20.06 -6.93
N ILE A 190 9.28 21.17 -6.19
CA ILE A 190 9.95 21.36 -4.89
C ILE A 190 8.87 21.14 -3.84
N GLY A 191 9.07 20.21 -2.90
CA GLY A 191 8.16 19.97 -1.78
C GLY A 191 8.63 20.68 -0.52
N THR A 192 7.72 21.29 0.23
CA THR A 192 7.99 21.86 1.56
C THR A 192 6.94 21.41 2.53
N ASN A 193 7.36 20.82 3.63
CA ASN A 193 6.47 20.54 4.75
C ASN A 193 6.26 21.84 5.56
N VAL A 194 5.16 22.53 5.31
CA VAL A 194 4.80 23.79 6.00
C VAL A 194 4.00 23.53 7.29
N GLY A 195 3.75 22.25 7.60
CA GLY A 195 3.04 21.82 8.81
C GLY A 195 3.92 21.74 10.06
N ARG A 196 3.36 21.16 11.11
CA ARG A 196 4.03 20.96 12.42
C ARG A 196 4.32 19.50 12.72
N THR A 197 3.95 18.60 11.85
CA THR A 197 4.16 17.15 11.96
C THR A 197 5.02 16.68 10.81
N ASP A 198 5.88 15.70 11.06
CA ASP A 198 6.70 15.08 10.02
C ASP A 198 5.80 14.30 9.06
N LEU A 199 6.05 14.46 7.76
CA LEU A 199 5.45 13.61 6.74
C LEU A 199 6.19 12.28 6.70
N TRP A 200 5.43 11.19 6.71
CA TRP A 200 5.92 9.85 6.43
C TRP A 200 4.95 9.11 5.53
N VAL A 201 5.38 8.78 4.32
CA VAL A 201 4.55 8.06 3.35
C VAL A 201 5.33 6.96 2.64
N ILE A 202 4.61 5.94 2.21
CA ILE A 202 5.09 4.95 1.24
C ILE A 202 4.50 5.29 -0.12
N ALA A 203 5.36 5.40 -1.13
CA ALA A 203 4.97 5.62 -2.51
C ALA A 203 5.14 4.33 -3.31
N VAL A 204 4.09 3.94 -4.03
CA VAL A 204 4.05 2.78 -4.93
C VAL A 204 3.81 3.29 -6.34
N GLU A 205 4.83 3.25 -7.18
CA GLU A 205 4.77 3.64 -8.60
C GLU A 205 4.59 2.41 -9.48
N PRO A 206 3.40 2.21 -10.07
CA PRO A 206 3.15 1.09 -10.98
C PRO A 206 3.89 1.27 -12.31
N LYS A 207 4.43 0.20 -12.85
CA LYS A 207 5.14 0.12 -14.13
C LYS A 207 4.28 -0.50 -15.22
N GLY A 208 4.76 -0.41 -16.48
CA GLY A 208 4.10 -1.07 -17.61
C GLY A 208 2.98 -0.24 -18.25
N PHE A 209 2.91 1.03 -17.91
CA PHE A 209 1.98 1.98 -18.53
C PHE A 209 2.76 3.01 -19.33
N SER A 210 2.20 3.45 -20.46
CA SER A 210 2.76 4.60 -21.17
C SER A 210 2.85 5.79 -20.22
N PRO A 211 3.95 6.57 -20.24
CA PRO A 211 3.96 7.83 -19.51
C PRO A 211 2.74 8.62 -19.96
N GLY A 212 1.94 9.11 -19.02
CA GLY A 212 0.89 10.06 -19.32
C GLY A 212 1.47 11.31 -19.98
N PRO A 213 0.67 12.05 -20.73
CA PRO A 213 1.10 13.27 -21.37
C PRO A 213 1.63 14.29 -20.38
#